data_3c1f613ed825167701ab87b2bd6b6922
#
_entry.id   3c1f613ed825167701ab87b2bd6b6922
#
_cell.length_a   1.000
_cell.length_b   1.000
_cell.length_c   1.000
_cell.angle_alpha   90.00
_cell.angle_beta   90.00
_cell.angle_gamma   90.00
#
_symmetry.space_group_name_H-M   'P 1'
#
loop_
_entity.id
_entity.type
_entity.pdbx_description
1 polymer ?
#
loop_
_entity_poly.entity_id
_entity_poly.type
_entity_poly.pdbx_seq_one_letter_code
_entity_poly.pdbx_strand_id
1 'polypeptide(L)'
;GENLSLSITSSYSLIFTVFWIVGMTNAINWLDGLDGLATGVVSISTFGMICASVGHQNYEYLPILTSFLGACLAFLIYNFHPAKIVMGDGGSYLLGFISATMCLIFFEPGLNIDFNSKLDFYFLESILFFAVPLIDMLFVILSRIKSKKSIFFPDRKHFHHRLFENGFS
;
A
#
# COMPACT_ATOMS: atom_id res chain seq x y z
N GLY A 1 -34.21 11.56 -11.82
CA GLY A 1 -32.79 12.02 -11.93
C GLY A 1 -31.88 11.43 -10.84
N GLU A 2 -32.39 11.19 -9.64
CA GLU A 2 -31.59 10.71 -8.49
C GLU A 2 -31.04 9.28 -8.69
N ASN A 3 -31.83 8.37 -9.25
CA ASN A 3 -31.38 6.98 -9.44
C ASN A 3 -30.26 6.84 -10.47
N LEU A 4 -30.16 7.74 -11.44
CA LEU A 4 -29.10 7.71 -12.45
C LEU A 4 -27.77 8.24 -11.89
N SER A 5 -27.81 9.27 -11.08
CA SER A 5 -26.62 9.83 -10.41
C SER A 5 -26.01 8.85 -9.40
N LEU A 6 -26.82 8.17 -8.60
CA LEU A 6 -26.39 7.14 -7.65
C LEU A 6 -25.73 5.94 -8.37
N SER A 7 -26.29 5.50 -9.51
CA SER A 7 -25.70 4.38 -10.27
C SER A 7 -24.37 4.74 -10.92
N ILE A 8 -24.22 5.95 -11.43
CA ILE A 8 -22.95 6.44 -12.01
C ILE A 8 -21.90 6.57 -10.93
N THR A 9 -22.21 7.19 -9.79
CA THR A 9 -21.27 7.36 -8.67
C THR A 9 -20.80 6.01 -8.14
N SER A 10 -21.71 5.02 -8.00
CA SER A 10 -21.34 3.67 -7.55
C SER A 10 -20.42 2.93 -8.54
N SER A 11 -20.62 3.16 -9.85
CA SER A 11 -19.77 2.53 -10.88
C SER A 11 -18.34 3.09 -10.88
N TYR A 12 -18.17 4.40 -10.72
CA TYR A 12 -16.83 5.01 -10.60
C TYR A 12 -16.13 4.59 -9.32
N SER A 13 -16.84 4.48 -8.21
CA SER A 13 -16.26 4.04 -6.94
C SER A 13 -15.77 2.58 -7.02
N LEU A 14 -16.53 1.70 -7.67
CA LEU A 14 -16.12 0.33 -7.89
C LEU A 14 -14.84 0.23 -8.73
N ILE A 15 -14.78 0.96 -9.84
CA ILE A 15 -13.60 1.01 -10.72
C ILE A 15 -12.39 1.52 -9.95
N PHE A 16 -12.54 2.60 -9.17
CA PHE A 16 -11.49 3.15 -8.34
C PHE A 16 -11.01 2.13 -7.29
N THR A 17 -11.93 1.48 -6.57
CA THR A 17 -11.60 0.47 -5.56
C THR A 17 -10.79 -0.67 -6.14
N VAL A 18 -11.22 -1.22 -7.28
CA VAL A 18 -10.49 -2.30 -7.96
C VAL A 18 -9.10 -1.83 -8.38
N PHE A 19 -9.00 -0.65 -9.00
CA PHE A 19 -7.72 -0.09 -9.44
C PHE A 19 -6.78 0.18 -8.26
N TRP A 20 -7.31 0.68 -7.14
CA TRP A 20 -6.56 0.92 -5.91
C TRP A 20 -6.02 -0.37 -5.31
N ILE A 21 -6.87 -1.40 -5.15
CA ILE A 21 -6.46 -2.69 -4.58
C ILE A 21 -5.39 -3.35 -5.47
N VAL A 22 -5.63 -3.41 -6.77
CA VAL A 22 -4.68 -4.02 -7.72
C VAL A 22 -3.36 -3.24 -7.75
N GLY A 23 -3.42 -1.91 -7.78
CA GLY A 23 -2.25 -1.04 -7.78
C GLY A 23 -1.39 -1.22 -6.53
N MET A 24 -2.00 -1.14 -5.34
CA MET A 24 -1.30 -1.31 -4.06
C MET A 24 -0.71 -2.72 -3.92
N THR A 25 -1.47 -3.75 -4.30
CA THR A 25 -1.02 -5.14 -4.26
C THR A 25 0.23 -5.35 -5.12
N ASN A 26 0.25 -4.81 -6.34
CA ASN A 26 1.42 -4.87 -7.20
C ASN A 26 2.58 -4.00 -6.68
N ALA A 27 2.29 -2.82 -6.13
CA ALA A 27 3.32 -1.95 -5.58
C ALA A 27 4.12 -2.64 -4.45
N ILE A 28 3.42 -3.31 -3.54
CA ILE A 28 4.06 -4.04 -2.43
C ILE A 28 4.77 -5.30 -2.93
N ASN A 29 4.21 -6.03 -3.90
CA ASN A 29 4.87 -7.17 -4.50
C ASN A 29 6.18 -6.76 -5.22
N TRP A 30 6.20 -5.63 -5.93
CA TRP A 30 7.41 -5.14 -6.58
C TRP A 30 8.47 -4.65 -5.58
N LEU A 31 8.05 -4.23 -4.39
CA LEU A 31 8.95 -3.82 -3.32
C LEU A 31 9.60 -5.02 -2.62
N ASP A 32 9.01 -6.23 -2.70
CA ASP A 32 9.50 -7.46 -2.07
C ASP A 32 10.70 -8.07 -2.83
N GLY A 33 11.75 -7.29 -2.97
CA GLY A 33 12.98 -7.70 -3.65
C GLY A 33 14.20 -7.78 -2.74
N LEU A 34 14.10 -7.36 -1.48
CA LEU A 34 15.14 -7.45 -0.45
C LEU A 34 14.53 -7.98 0.86
N ASP A 35 15.36 -8.74 1.62
CA ASP A 35 14.99 -9.29 2.91
C ASP A 35 14.42 -8.21 3.84
N GLY A 36 13.21 -8.42 4.33
CA GLY A 36 12.53 -7.55 5.27
C GLY A 36 12.02 -6.21 4.73
N LEU A 37 12.31 -5.84 3.47
CA LEU A 37 11.98 -4.51 2.95
C LEU A 37 10.47 -4.29 2.88
N ALA A 38 9.74 -5.15 2.18
CA ALA A 38 8.30 -5.00 2.02
C ALA A 38 7.57 -5.06 3.37
N THR A 39 7.90 -6.05 4.21
CA THR A 39 7.30 -6.19 5.54
C THR A 39 7.66 -5.02 6.44
N GLY A 40 8.90 -4.53 6.39
CA GLY A 40 9.37 -3.39 7.17
C GLY A 40 8.61 -2.11 6.81
N VAL A 41 8.49 -1.81 5.50
CA VAL A 41 7.74 -0.65 5.02
C VAL A 41 6.26 -0.74 5.43
N VAL A 42 5.62 -1.89 5.24
CA VAL A 42 4.22 -2.10 5.65
C VAL A 42 4.06 -1.95 7.16
N SER A 43 5.01 -2.45 7.96
CA SER A 43 4.98 -2.29 9.42
C SER A 43 5.05 -0.82 9.85
N ILE A 44 5.95 -0.05 9.25
CA ILE A 44 6.07 1.40 9.52
C ILE A 44 4.80 2.14 9.10
N SER A 45 4.26 1.84 7.92
CA SER A 45 3.03 2.44 7.43
C SER A 45 1.84 2.13 8.34
N THR A 46 1.69 0.87 8.75
CA THR A 46 0.63 0.45 9.67
C THR A 46 0.77 1.11 11.04
N PHE A 47 2.00 1.25 11.56
CA PHE A 47 2.24 1.97 12.80
C PHE A 47 1.86 3.46 12.67
N GLY A 48 2.16 4.10 11.54
CA GLY A 48 1.70 5.45 11.24
C GLY A 48 0.17 5.57 11.27
N MET A 49 -0.55 4.62 10.67
CA MET A 49 -2.02 4.57 10.72
C MET A 49 -2.55 4.40 12.15
N ILE A 50 -1.88 3.61 12.99
CA ILE A 50 -2.24 3.48 14.42
C ILE A 50 -2.08 4.82 15.13
N CYS A 51 -0.97 5.52 14.93
CA CYS A 51 -0.73 6.83 15.52
C CYS A 51 -1.79 7.86 15.07
N ALA A 52 -2.13 7.87 13.78
CA ALA A 52 -3.19 8.71 13.24
C ALA A 52 -4.55 8.39 13.84
N SER A 53 -4.90 7.08 13.94
CA SER A 53 -6.14 6.61 14.56
C SER A 53 -6.30 7.11 16.00
N VAL A 54 -5.23 7.03 16.78
CA VAL A 54 -5.20 7.55 18.15
C VAL A 54 -5.31 9.08 18.16
N GLY A 55 -4.58 9.78 17.30
CA GLY A 55 -4.60 11.23 17.19
C GLY A 55 -5.98 11.80 16.82
N HIS A 56 -6.70 11.09 15.97
CA HIS A 56 -8.07 11.43 15.56
C HIS A 56 -9.16 10.91 16.49
N GLN A 57 -8.78 10.21 17.58
CA GLN A 57 -9.71 9.56 18.54
C GLN A 57 -10.64 8.53 17.87
N ASN A 58 -10.19 7.94 16.76
CA ASN A 58 -10.90 6.90 16.03
C ASN A 58 -10.35 5.53 16.42
N TYR A 59 -10.91 4.94 17.46
CA TYR A 59 -10.42 3.68 18.04
C TYR A 59 -11.01 2.42 17.40
N GLU A 60 -11.97 2.57 16.51
CA GLU A 60 -12.71 1.46 15.91
C GLU A 60 -11.79 0.50 15.14
N TYR A 61 -10.80 1.05 14.41
CA TYR A 61 -9.89 0.26 13.58
C TYR A 61 -8.62 -0.19 14.29
N LEU A 62 -8.38 0.26 15.53
CA LEU A 62 -7.16 -0.10 16.27
C LEU A 62 -6.96 -1.62 16.44
N PRO A 63 -7.99 -2.43 16.76
CA PRO A 63 -7.77 -3.88 16.93
C PRO A 63 -7.25 -4.55 15.65
N ILE A 64 -7.78 -4.17 14.48
CA ILE A 64 -7.33 -4.74 13.21
C ILE A 64 -5.94 -4.25 12.82
N LEU A 65 -5.65 -2.94 12.98
CA LEU A 65 -4.34 -2.36 12.69
C LEU A 65 -3.25 -2.95 13.58
N THR A 66 -3.51 -3.07 14.89
CA THR A 66 -2.53 -3.64 15.85
C THR A 66 -2.30 -5.12 15.62
N SER A 67 -3.34 -5.88 15.26
CA SER A 67 -3.22 -7.30 14.92
C SER A 67 -2.38 -7.50 13.67
N PHE A 68 -2.61 -6.68 12.65
CA PHE A 68 -1.84 -6.73 11.40
C PHE A 68 -0.38 -6.33 11.62
N LEU A 69 -0.14 -5.26 12.38
CA LEU A 69 1.21 -4.85 12.75
C LEU A 69 1.93 -5.98 13.52
N GLY A 70 1.26 -6.60 14.48
CA GLY A 70 1.82 -7.71 15.24
C GLY A 70 2.22 -8.89 14.36
N ALA A 71 1.39 -9.25 13.38
CA ALA A 71 1.69 -10.30 12.40
C ALA A 71 2.89 -9.93 11.51
N CYS A 72 2.96 -8.70 11.03
CA CYS A 72 4.08 -8.19 10.23
C CYS A 72 5.39 -8.22 11.04
N LEU A 73 5.38 -7.74 12.28
CA LEU A 73 6.56 -7.74 13.14
C LEU A 73 7.03 -9.15 13.49
N ALA A 74 6.10 -10.08 13.76
CA ALA A 74 6.44 -11.48 14.02
C ALA A 74 7.09 -12.13 12.79
N PHE A 75 6.58 -11.87 11.59
CA PHE A 75 7.17 -12.36 10.34
C PHE A 75 8.54 -11.71 10.10
N LEU A 76 8.68 -10.41 10.36
CA LEU A 76 9.92 -9.66 10.14
C LEU A 76 11.10 -10.21 10.96
N ILE A 77 10.86 -10.78 12.15
CA ILE A 77 11.91 -11.43 12.95
C ILE A 77 12.63 -12.54 12.16
N TYR A 78 11.91 -13.24 11.28
CA TYR A 78 12.46 -14.33 10.47
C TYR A 78 12.82 -13.89 9.04
N ASN A 79 12.20 -12.83 8.55
CA ASN A 79 12.42 -12.31 7.20
C ASN A 79 13.47 -11.19 7.16
N PHE A 80 13.92 -10.67 8.31
CA PHE A 80 15.00 -9.68 8.37
C PHE A 80 16.33 -10.28 7.92
N HIS A 81 17.16 -9.46 7.28
CA HIS A 81 18.43 -9.91 6.71
C HIS A 81 19.40 -10.45 7.79
N PRO A 82 20.04 -11.60 7.61
CA PRO A 82 19.83 -12.60 6.54
C PRO A 82 18.54 -13.41 6.78
N ALA A 83 17.63 -13.39 5.79
CA ALA A 83 16.31 -13.99 5.94
C ALA A 83 16.38 -15.51 6.15
N LYS A 84 15.64 -15.99 7.15
CA LYS A 84 15.44 -17.42 7.41
C LYS A 84 14.22 -17.97 6.66
N ILE A 85 13.25 -17.08 6.37
CA ILE A 85 12.07 -17.39 5.58
C ILE A 85 11.85 -16.28 4.56
N VAL A 86 11.43 -16.64 3.35
CA VAL A 86 11.11 -15.73 2.26
C VAL A 86 9.60 -15.58 2.17
N MET A 87 9.13 -14.37 1.89
CA MET A 87 7.70 -14.07 1.83
C MET A 87 7.03 -14.72 0.60
N GLY A 88 7.66 -14.59 -0.56
CA GLY A 88 7.13 -15.02 -1.85
C GLY A 88 5.91 -14.22 -2.30
N ASP A 89 5.47 -14.46 -3.54
CA ASP A 89 4.38 -13.71 -4.17
C ASP A 89 3.07 -13.82 -3.39
N GLY A 90 2.75 -14.98 -2.84
CA GLY A 90 1.53 -15.17 -2.04
C GLY A 90 1.48 -14.27 -0.81
N GLY A 91 2.62 -14.13 -0.11
CA GLY A 91 2.73 -13.27 1.06
C GLY A 91 2.69 -11.79 0.71
N SER A 92 3.43 -11.36 -0.30
CA SER A 92 3.48 -9.96 -0.72
C SER A 92 2.15 -9.48 -1.31
N TYR A 93 1.43 -10.33 -2.06
CA TYR A 93 0.07 -10.02 -2.52
C TYR A 93 -0.92 -9.92 -1.35
N LEU A 94 -0.82 -10.81 -0.35
CA LEU A 94 -1.66 -10.73 0.85
C LEU A 94 -1.40 -9.43 1.63
N LEU A 95 -0.12 -9.08 1.85
CA LEU A 95 0.25 -7.81 2.48
C LEU A 95 -0.32 -6.61 1.72
N GLY A 96 -0.18 -6.61 0.39
CA GLY A 96 -0.67 -5.54 -0.46
C GLY A 96 -2.18 -5.40 -0.43
N PHE A 97 -2.89 -6.52 -0.50
CA PHE A 97 -4.35 -6.54 -0.42
C PHE A 97 -4.87 -6.02 0.93
N ILE A 98 -4.30 -6.51 2.05
CA ILE A 98 -4.69 -6.05 3.39
C ILE A 98 -4.38 -4.56 3.55
N SER A 99 -3.20 -4.10 3.13
CA SER A 99 -2.82 -2.69 3.19
C SER A 99 -3.78 -1.80 2.39
N ALA A 100 -4.12 -2.19 1.16
CA ALA A 100 -5.07 -1.46 0.32
C ALA A 100 -6.46 -1.39 0.97
N THR A 101 -6.92 -2.51 1.53
CA THR A 101 -8.22 -2.60 2.20
C THR A 101 -8.26 -1.73 3.46
N MET A 102 -7.19 -1.73 4.26
CA MET A 102 -7.09 -0.87 5.44
C MET A 102 -7.14 0.61 5.09
N CYS A 103 -6.46 1.05 4.01
CA CYS A 103 -6.57 2.42 3.53
C CYS A 103 -8.02 2.78 3.17
N LEU A 104 -8.75 1.89 2.51
CA LEU A 104 -10.15 2.13 2.12
C LEU A 104 -11.07 2.17 3.33
N ILE A 105 -10.90 1.27 4.29
CA ILE A 105 -11.72 1.22 5.52
C ILE A 105 -11.45 2.44 6.39
N PHE A 106 -10.18 2.86 6.51
CA PHE A 106 -9.81 4.05 7.29
C PHE A 106 -10.42 5.34 6.72
N PHE A 107 -10.81 5.28 5.45
CA PHE A 107 -11.41 6.38 4.71
C PHE A 107 -12.94 6.53 4.90
N GLU A 108 -13.64 5.57 5.56
CA GLU A 108 -15.12 5.54 5.65
C GLU A 108 -15.76 6.78 6.33
N PRO A 109 -17.04 7.14 6.05
CA PRO A 109 -18.01 6.52 5.15
C PRO A 109 -18.62 7.44 4.10
N GLY A 110 -18.74 6.95 2.93
CA GLY A 110 -19.55 7.58 1.87
C GLY A 110 -18.73 8.50 0.97
N LEU A 111 -18.39 7.94 -0.18
CA LEU A 111 -17.70 8.52 -1.34
C LEU A 111 -18.36 9.79 -1.94
N ASN A 112 -18.70 10.76 -1.10
CA ASN A 112 -18.89 12.11 -1.52
C ASN A 112 -17.54 12.82 -1.35
N ILE A 113 -16.75 12.82 -2.41
CA ILE A 113 -15.48 13.56 -2.46
C ILE A 113 -15.84 15.06 -2.49
N ASP A 114 -16.12 15.59 -1.34
CA ASP A 114 -16.18 17.02 -1.08
C ASP A 114 -14.84 17.44 -0.50
N PHE A 115 -13.94 17.98 -1.34
CA PHE A 115 -12.58 18.42 -0.96
C PHE A 115 -12.52 19.42 0.22
N ASN A 116 -13.63 19.69 0.86
CA ASN A 116 -13.77 20.51 2.05
C ASN A 116 -14.05 19.73 3.34
N SER A 117 -14.11 18.40 3.30
CA SER A 117 -14.43 17.58 4.47
C SER A 117 -13.18 17.02 5.15
N LYS A 118 -13.26 16.80 6.48
CA LYS A 118 -12.19 16.11 7.24
C LYS A 118 -11.89 14.71 6.69
N LEU A 119 -12.82 14.13 5.95
CA LEU A 119 -12.77 12.79 5.38
C LEU A 119 -11.71 12.69 4.28
N ASP A 120 -11.58 13.72 3.43
CA ASP A 120 -10.57 13.75 2.37
C ASP A 120 -9.15 13.77 2.92
N PHE A 121 -9.01 14.38 4.12
CA PHE A 121 -7.74 14.43 4.82
C PHE A 121 -7.29 13.04 5.28
N TYR A 122 -8.18 12.21 5.80
CA TYR A 122 -7.85 10.85 6.26
C TYR A 122 -7.42 9.93 5.11
N PHE A 123 -8.06 10.05 3.96
CA PHE A 123 -7.65 9.29 2.77
C PHE A 123 -6.26 9.71 2.29
N LEU A 124 -6.03 11.01 2.17
CA LEU A 124 -4.73 11.54 1.79
C LEU A 124 -3.64 11.11 2.77
N GLU A 125 -3.91 11.15 4.06
CA GLU A 125 -3.02 10.68 5.11
C GLU A 125 -2.71 9.19 4.97
N SER A 126 -3.71 8.35 4.69
CA SER A 126 -3.54 6.91 4.43
C SER A 126 -2.66 6.65 3.20
N ILE A 127 -2.83 7.42 2.11
CA ILE A 127 -1.97 7.34 0.93
C ILE A 127 -0.52 7.71 1.28
N LEU A 128 -0.34 8.74 2.12
CA LEU A 128 1.00 9.19 2.53
C LEU A 128 1.75 8.11 3.31
N PHE A 129 1.08 7.33 4.14
CA PHE A 129 1.72 6.21 4.84
C PHE A 129 2.25 5.14 3.89
N PHE A 130 1.58 4.94 2.75
CA PHE A 130 2.02 4.00 1.70
C PHE A 130 2.71 4.71 0.51
N ALA A 131 3.20 5.92 0.71
CA ALA A 131 3.87 6.68 -0.36
C ALA A 131 5.09 5.95 -0.92
N VAL A 132 5.87 5.26 -0.08
CA VAL A 132 7.09 4.56 -0.51
C VAL A 132 6.80 3.52 -1.60
N PRO A 133 5.95 2.50 -1.41
CA PRO A 133 5.64 1.53 -2.46
C PRO A 133 4.96 2.16 -3.67
N LEU A 134 4.10 3.15 -3.48
CA LEU A 134 3.42 3.82 -4.58
C LEU A 134 4.39 4.64 -5.45
N ILE A 135 5.30 5.38 -4.84
CA ILE A 135 6.30 6.17 -5.56
C ILE A 135 7.27 5.25 -6.30
N ASP A 136 7.72 4.14 -5.69
CA ASP A 136 8.59 3.18 -6.36
C ASP A 136 7.91 2.59 -7.59
N MET A 137 6.66 2.14 -7.46
CA MET A 137 5.87 1.64 -8.58
C MET A 137 5.73 2.68 -9.69
N LEU A 138 5.36 3.93 -9.35
CA LEU A 138 5.21 5.01 -10.32
C LEU A 138 6.54 5.31 -11.03
N PHE A 139 7.65 5.35 -10.28
CA PHE A 139 8.98 5.58 -10.85
C PHE A 139 9.35 4.50 -11.87
N VAL A 140 9.09 3.22 -11.54
CA VAL A 140 9.36 2.11 -12.43
C VAL A 140 8.50 2.18 -13.70
N ILE A 141 7.20 2.45 -13.56
CA ILE A 141 6.28 2.60 -14.70
C ILE A 141 6.74 3.74 -15.62
N LEU A 142 7.01 4.92 -15.07
CA LEU A 142 7.47 6.09 -15.85
C LEU A 142 8.82 5.82 -16.54
N SER A 143 9.75 5.16 -15.85
CA SER A 143 11.04 4.76 -16.43
C SER A 143 10.87 3.80 -17.61
N ARG A 144 9.94 2.85 -17.52
CA ARG A 144 9.64 1.89 -18.61
C ARG A 144 9.00 2.58 -19.81
N ILE A 145 8.03 3.45 -19.57
CA ILE A 145 7.40 4.25 -20.64
C ILE A 145 8.44 5.10 -21.36
N LYS A 146 9.31 5.81 -20.61
CA LYS A 146 10.38 6.63 -21.18
C LYS A 146 11.39 5.80 -21.99
N SER A 147 11.65 4.58 -21.58
CA SER A 147 12.57 3.65 -22.26
C SER A 147 11.89 2.87 -23.39
N LYS A 148 10.64 3.14 -23.74
CA LYS A 148 9.82 2.42 -24.73
C LYS A 148 9.79 0.90 -24.51
N LYS A 149 9.92 0.45 -23.25
CA LYS A 149 9.86 -0.97 -22.86
C LYS A 149 8.44 -1.33 -22.41
N SER A 150 8.07 -2.59 -22.60
CA SER A 150 6.79 -3.09 -22.09
C SER A 150 6.75 -2.99 -20.57
N ILE A 151 5.61 -2.58 -20.03
CA ILE A 151 5.36 -2.46 -18.57
C ILE A 151 5.48 -3.82 -17.88
N PHE A 152 5.26 -4.92 -18.60
CA PHE A 152 5.25 -6.30 -18.08
C PHE A 152 6.62 -7.00 -18.17
N PHE A 153 7.66 -6.36 -18.71
CA PHE A 153 8.99 -6.99 -18.78
C PHE A 153 9.71 -6.84 -17.42
N PRO A 154 10.44 -7.89 -16.95
CA PRO A 154 11.27 -7.79 -15.74
C PRO A 154 12.31 -6.68 -15.92
N ASP A 155 12.42 -5.77 -14.98
CA ASP A 155 13.44 -4.70 -15.03
C ASP A 155 14.20 -4.65 -13.69
N ARG A 156 15.50 -4.40 -13.76
CA ARG A 156 16.41 -4.26 -12.61
C ARG A 156 16.45 -2.82 -12.07
N LYS A 157 15.42 -1.97 -12.34
CA LYS A 157 15.41 -0.55 -11.96
C LYS A 157 14.56 -0.25 -10.71
N HIS A 158 14.08 -1.28 -10.02
CA HIS A 158 13.37 -1.10 -8.75
C HIS A 158 14.28 -0.53 -7.67
N PHE A 159 13.69 0.15 -6.69
CA PHE A 159 14.39 0.79 -5.58
C PHE A 159 15.33 -0.19 -4.86
N HIS A 160 14.92 -1.43 -4.64
CA HIS A 160 15.73 -2.46 -4.02
C HIS A 160 17.01 -2.80 -4.81
N HIS A 161 16.99 -2.82 -6.16
CA HIS A 161 18.19 -3.04 -6.96
C HIS A 161 19.20 -1.89 -6.81
N ARG A 162 18.72 -0.65 -6.70
CA ARG A 162 19.55 0.52 -6.44
C ARG A 162 20.17 0.50 -5.04
N LEU A 163 19.44 0.00 -4.05
CA LEU A 163 19.98 -0.22 -2.70
C LEU A 163 21.06 -1.29 -2.71
N PHE A 164 20.82 -2.42 -3.40
CA PHE A 164 21.78 -3.50 -3.53
C PHE A 164 23.10 -3.05 -4.23
N GLU A 165 22.99 -2.26 -5.30
CA GLU A 165 24.17 -1.67 -5.99
C GLU A 165 24.96 -0.72 -5.09
N ASN A 166 24.34 -0.10 -4.11
CA ASN A 166 24.99 0.75 -3.10
C ASN A 166 25.46 0.00 -1.84
N GLY A 167 25.46 -1.33 -1.86
CA GLY A 167 26.01 -2.17 -0.78
C GLY A 167 25.06 -2.48 0.37
N PHE A 168 23.77 -2.21 0.20
CA PHE A 168 22.73 -2.69 1.12
C PHE A 168 22.28 -4.09 0.68
N SER A 169 22.41 -5.07 1.53
CA SER A 169 22.03 -6.48 1.32
C SER A 169 20.84 -6.86 2.18
#